data_ee565866fb62e29e3ace262c629c7c03
#
_entry.id   ee565866fb62e29e3ace262c629c7c03
#
_cell.length_a   1.000
_cell.length_b   1.000
_cell.length_c   1.000
_cell.angle_alpha   90.00
_cell.angle_beta   90.00
_cell.angle_gamma   90.00
#
_symmetry.space_group_name_H-M   'P 1'
#
loop_
_entity.id
_entity.type
_entity.pdbx_description
1 polymer ?
#
loop_
_entity_poly.entity_id
_entity_poly.type
_entity_poly.pdbx_seq_one_letter_code
_entity_poly.pdbx_strand_id
1 'polypeptide(L)'
;MENGNNTEKQSKTGGLYARVNMSLKTANIMVTVFIALLVAATVFIVSHNGFTVSFNTDGGSHIESIKVMHSETVSIKEEPVKEGYIFTGWYTDRDCTNSFDITTDSVTTGMTLYAGWEKAD
;
A
#
# COMPACT_ATOMS: atom_id res chain seq x y z
N MET A 1 43.09 -0.12 -55.10
CA MET A 1 42.61 -0.13 -54.58
C MET A 1 42.24 -0.23 -53.70
N GLU A 2 42.09 -0.17 -53.34
CA GLU A 2 41.66 -0.19 -52.55
C GLU A 2 41.13 -0.14 -51.82
N ASN A 3 40.93 -0.13 -51.63
CA ASN A 3 40.36 0.03 -50.95
C ASN A 3 39.79 0.15 -50.16
N GLY A 4 39.82 0.35 -49.86
CA GLY A 4 39.29 0.64 -48.91
C GLY A 4 38.25 0.36 -48.63
N ASN A 5 37.79 0.12 -48.62
CA ASN A 5 36.78 -0.02 -48.43
C ASN A 5 36.36 -0.55 -47.55
N ASN A 6 36.32 -0.73 -47.09
CA ASN A 6 35.91 -1.20 -46.23
C ASN A 6 35.50 -0.84 -45.26
N THR A 7 35.40 -0.56 -44.98
CA THR A 7 35.18 -0.07 -44.03
C THR A 7 34.04 0.17 -43.70
N GLU A 8 33.56 0.60 -43.98
CA GLU A 8 32.51 1.00 -43.63
C GLU A 8 31.69 0.21 -43.35
N LYS A 9 31.65 -0.45 -43.46
CA LYS A 9 30.83 -1.15 -43.25
C LYS A 9 30.44 -1.39 -42.13
N GLN A 10 30.90 -1.37 -41.35
CA GLN A 10 30.57 -1.64 -40.22
C GLN A 10 29.66 -0.89 -39.70
N SER A 11 29.62 0.07 -39.93
CA SER A 11 28.76 0.90 -39.33
C SER A 11 27.42 0.41 -39.27
N LYS A 12 27.02 -0.28 -40.11
CA LYS A 12 25.80 -0.60 -40.08
C LYS A 12 25.43 -1.53 -39.25
N THR A 13 26.14 -2.02 -38.65
CA THR A 13 25.70 -2.89 -37.85
C THR A 13 24.98 -2.38 -36.87
N GLY A 14 24.82 -2.23 -36.06
CA GLY A 14 24.21 -1.65 -35.01
C GLY A 14 22.77 -1.64 -34.95
N GLY A 15 22.10 -1.40 -35.87
CA GLY A 15 20.67 -1.40 -35.83
C GLY A 15 20.16 -0.72 -34.57
N LEU A 16 19.48 -1.46 -33.72
CA LEU A 16 18.93 -0.90 -32.51
C LEU A 16 19.99 -0.36 -31.56
N TYR A 17 21.07 -1.06 -31.45
CA TYR A 17 22.11 -0.64 -30.52
C TYR A 17 22.83 0.60 -30.96
N ALA A 18 22.82 0.89 -32.24
CA ALA A 18 23.47 2.09 -32.73
C ALA A 18 22.79 3.34 -32.22
N ARG A 19 21.52 3.23 -31.88
CA ARG A 19 20.79 4.37 -31.37
C ARG A 19 21.01 4.58 -29.88
N VAL A 20 21.41 3.55 -29.18
CA VAL A 20 21.61 3.63 -27.76
C VAL A 20 23.08 3.86 -27.48
N ASN A 21 23.56 5.00 -27.87
CA ASN A 21 24.95 5.30 -27.71
C ASN A 21 25.12 6.33 -26.61
N MET A 22 25.01 5.90 -25.39
CA MET A 22 25.19 6.81 -24.29
C MET A 22 26.36 6.39 -23.41
N SER A 23 26.92 7.37 -22.75
CA SER A 23 28.02 7.12 -21.83
C SER A 23 27.53 6.37 -20.61
N LEU A 24 28.43 5.77 -19.87
CA LEU A 24 28.09 5.09 -18.64
C LEU A 24 27.45 6.05 -17.65
N LYS A 25 27.87 7.29 -17.62
CA LYS A 25 27.26 8.27 -16.72
C LYS A 25 25.81 8.50 -17.07
N THR A 26 25.50 8.65 -18.33
CA THR A 26 24.11 8.85 -18.76
C THR A 26 23.28 7.64 -18.47
N ALA A 27 23.80 6.44 -18.72
CA ALA A 27 23.07 5.22 -18.44
C ALA A 27 22.79 5.07 -16.95
N ASN A 28 23.75 5.41 -16.11
CA ASN A 28 23.56 5.34 -14.67
C ASN A 28 22.51 6.35 -14.18
N ILE A 29 22.52 7.54 -14.74
CA ILE A 29 21.54 8.56 -14.39
C ILE A 29 20.14 8.08 -14.79
N MET A 30 20.00 7.48 -15.96
CA MET A 30 18.69 6.97 -16.42
C MET A 30 18.19 5.85 -15.52
N VAL A 31 19.06 4.94 -15.11
CA VAL A 31 18.68 3.85 -14.21
C VAL A 31 18.24 4.43 -12.86
N THR A 32 18.99 5.39 -12.35
CA THR A 32 18.68 6.03 -11.07
C THR A 32 17.31 6.73 -11.14
N VAL A 33 17.04 7.45 -12.21
CA VAL A 33 15.77 8.14 -12.40
C VAL A 33 14.64 7.12 -12.49
N PHE A 34 14.85 6.02 -13.21
CA PHE A 34 13.84 4.98 -13.36
C PHE A 34 13.49 4.37 -12.00
N ILE A 35 14.51 4.06 -11.20
CA ILE A 35 14.29 3.51 -9.87
C ILE A 35 13.53 4.50 -8.99
N ALA A 36 13.89 5.78 -9.07
CA ALA A 36 13.21 6.82 -8.30
C ALA A 36 11.74 6.93 -8.68
N LEU A 37 11.44 6.80 -9.98
CA LEU A 37 10.05 6.82 -10.45
C LEU A 37 9.28 5.62 -9.97
N LEU A 38 9.89 4.43 -9.94
CA LEU A 38 9.24 3.24 -9.44
C LEU A 38 8.93 3.38 -7.96
N VAL A 39 9.86 3.89 -7.18
CA VAL A 39 9.64 4.10 -5.74
C VAL A 39 8.52 5.12 -5.53
N ALA A 40 8.53 6.22 -6.29
CA ALA A 40 7.50 7.24 -6.19
C ALA A 40 6.13 6.67 -6.55
N ALA A 41 6.06 5.84 -7.58
CA ALA A 41 4.80 5.21 -7.99
C ALA A 41 4.29 4.27 -6.90
N THR A 42 5.19 3.51 -6.26
CA THR A 42 4.81 2.62 -5.18
C THR A 42 4.24 3.39 -4.00
N VAL A 43 4.92 4.47 -3.61
CA VAL A 43 4.46 5.32 -2.51
C VAL A 43 3.10 5.93 -2.85
N PHE A 44 2.93 6.38 -4.10
CA PHE A 44 1.69 6.97 -4.55
C PHE A 44 0.54 5.96 -4.45
N ILE A 45 0.77 4.73 -4.90
CA ILE A 45 -0.26 3.67 -4.86
C ILE A 45 -0.65 3.37 -3.43
N VAL A 46 0.33 3.21 -2.54
CA VAL A 46 0.05 2.93 -1.13
C VAL A 46 -0.73 4.08 -0.50
N SER A 47 -0.32 5.32 -0.78
CA SER A 47 -0.98 6.50 -0.21
C SER A 47 -2.42 6.65 -0.71
N HIS A 48 -2.69 6.26 -1.93
CA HIS A 48 -4.03 6.42 -2.51
C HIS A 48 -4.96 5.26 -2.23
N ASN A 49 -4.40 4.06 -2.04
CA ASN A 49 -5.24 2.90 -1.76
C ASN A 49 -5.59 2.77 -0.28
N GLY A 50 -4.82 3.43 0.57
CA GLY A 50 -5.08 3.40 1.99
C GLY A 50 -4.70 2.08 2.64
N PHE A 51 -5.17 1.93 3.87
CA PHE A 51 -4.91 0.73 4.65
C PHE A 51 -6.19 -0.05 4.85
N THR A 52 -6.07 -1.37 4.96
CA THR A 52 -7.22 -2.23 5.23
C THR A 52 -7.41 -2.32 6.73
N VAL A 53 -8.60 -1.98 7.20
CA VAL A 53 -8.99 -2.16 8.59
C VAL A 53 -9.99 -3.31 8.62
N SER A 54 -9.64 -4.37 9.32
CA SER A 54 -10.49 -5.55 9.48
C SER A 54 -11.15 -5.50 10.84
N PHE A 55 -12.29 -6.12 10.97
CA PHE A 55 -13.04 -6.11 12.22
C PHE A 55 -13.28 -7.54 12.67
N ASN A 56 -12.85 -7.85 13.89
CA ASN A 56 -13.12 -9.13 14.51
C ASN A 56 -14.15 -8.88 15.60
N THR A 57 -15.38 -9.29 15.35
CA THR A 57 -16.48 -9.02 16.27
C THR A 57 -16.63 -10.05 17.38
N ASP A 58 -15.73 -11.05 17.41
CA ASP A 58 -15.69 -12.05 18.48
C ASP A 58 -17.07 -12.62 18.76
N GLY A 59 -17.69 -13.18 17.75
CA GLY A 59 -19.01 -13.80 17.85
C GLY A 59 -20.18 -12.87 17.62
N GLY A 60 -19.94 -11.59 17.43
CA GLY A 60 -20.99 -10.65 17.08
C GLY A 60 -21.29 -10.64 15.59
N SER A 61 -22.15 -9.75 15.16
CA SER A 61 -22.52 -9.63 13.76
C SER A 61 -21.30 -9.24 12.93
N HIS A 62 -21.27 -9.71 11.68
CA HIS A 62 -20.13 -9.49 10.80
C HIS A 62 -20.05 -8.02 10.36
N ILE A 63 -18.86 -7.47 10.45
CA ILE A 63 -18.55 -6.14 9.90
C ILE A 63 -17.48 -6.34 8.84
N GLU A 64 -17.74 -5.87 7.64
CA GLU A 64 -16.79 -6.03 6.54
C GLU A 64 -15.59 -5.11 6.69
N SER A 65 -14.44 -5.56 6.20
CA SER A 65 -13.24 -4.76 6.19
C SER A 65 -13.43 -3.54 5.32
N ILE A 66 -12.81 -2.44 5.70
CA ILE A 66 -12.88 -1.20 4.94
C ILE A 66 -11.48 -0.70 4.63
N LYS A 67 -11.41 0.21 3.67
CA LYS A 67 -10.17 0.90 3.33
C LYS A 67 -10.22 2.28 3.94
N VAL A 68 -9.15 2.65 4.64
CA VAL A 68 -9.05 3.95 5.30
C VAL A 68 -7.75 4.59 4.83
N MET A 69 -7.80 5.83 4.43
CA MET A 69 -6.61 6.54 3.98
C MET A 69 -5.75 6.92 5.17
N HIS A 70 -4.49 7.17 4.91
CA HIS A 70 -3.53 7.52 5.97
C HIS A 70 -4.03 8.72 6.77
N SER A 71 -4.02 8.59 8.07
CA SER A 71 -4.43 9.64 9.02
C SER A 71 -5.93 9.94 9.02
N GLU A 72 -6.74 9.11 8.39
CA GLU A 72 -8.18 9.24 8.48
C GLU A 72 -8.73 8.37 9.59
N THR A 73 -9.93 8.69 10.02
CA THR A 73 -10.60 7.89 11.04
C THR A 73 -11.45 6.80 10.40
N VAL A 74 -11.79 5.79 11.21
CA VAL A 74 -12.62 4.67 10.75
C VAL A 74 -14.08 5.10 10.78
N SER A 75 -14.81 4.80 9.72
CA SER A 75 -16.24 5.06 9.65
C SER A 75 -16.97 3.78 9.31
N ILE A 76 -17.85 3.33 10.19
CA ILE A 76 -18.69 2.16 9.96
C ILE A 76 -20.14 2.56 10.07
N LYS A 77 -21.00 1.86 9.33
CA LYS A 77 -22.41 2.23 9.29
C LYS A 77 -23.17 1.76 10.50
N GLU A 78 -22.78 0.66 11.06
CA GLU A 78 -23.48 0.10 12.21
C GLU A 78 -22.51 -0.54 13.16
N GLU A 79 -22.87 -0.53 14.43
CA GLU A 79 -22.08 -1.22 15.43
C GLU A 79 -22.40 -2.71 15.39
N PRO A 80 -21.46 -3.58 15.76
CA PRO A 80 -21.75 -5.00 15.82
C PRO A 80 -22.75 -5.32 16.93
N VAL A 81 -23.49 -6.38 16.76
CA VAL A 81 -24.50 -6.81 17.70
C VAL A 81 -24.20 -8.25 18.09
N LYS A 82 -24.32 -8.55 19.37
CA LYS A 82 -24.15 -9.90 19.88
C LYS A 82 -25.20 -10.15 20.92
N GLU A 83 -26.00 -11.20 20.70
CA GLU A 83 -27.12 -11.51 21.57
C GLU A 83 -26.64 -11.79 22.99
N GLY A 84 -27.26 -11.16 23.97
CA GLY A 84 -26.88 -11.32 25.36
C GLY A 84 -25.71 -10.48 25.82
N TYR A 85 -25.20 -9.61 24.95
CA TYR A 85 -24.03 -8.79 25.25
C TYR A 85 -24.24 -7.36 24.82
N ILE A 86 -23.47 -6.48 25.48
CA ILE A 86 -23.46 -5.04 25.15
C ILE A 86 -22.09 -4.73 24.56
N PHE A 87 -22.08 -4.05 23.42
CA PHE A 87 -20.83 -3.65 22.77
C PHE A 87 -20.17 -2.54 23.59
N THR A 88 -18.91 -2.74 23.95
CA THR A 88 -18.18 -1.77 24.77
C THR A 88 -17.22 -0.89 23.97
N GLY A 89 -16.87 -1.27 22.77
CA GLY A 89 -15.99 -0.49 21.93
C GLY A 89 -15.03 -1.35 21.14
N TRP A 90 -14.15 -0.68 20.40
CA TRP A 90 -13.15 -1.34 19.59
C TRP A 90 -11.79 -1.30 20.28
N TYR A 91 -10.98 -2.33 20.02
CA TYR A 91 -9.68 -2.47 20.66
C TYR A 91 -8.67 -2.93 19.61
N THR A 92 -7.40 -2.57 19.83
CA THR A 92 -6.33 -2.97 18.89
C THR A 92 -5.77 -4.35 19.21
N ASP A 93 -6.11 -4.91 20.36
CA ASP A 93 -5.64 -6.22 20.78
C ASP A 93 -6.80 -7.14 21.12
N ARG A 94 -6.56 -8.44 20.99
CA ARG A 94 -7.57 -9.45 21.25
C ARG A 94 -8.04 -9.46 22.71
N ASP A 95 -7.15 -9.08 23.63
CA ASP A 95 -7.47 -9.06 25.05
C ASP A 95 -8.26 -7.82 25.47
N CYS A 96 -8.50 -6.91 24.53
CA CYS A 96 -9.27 -5.69 24.76
C CYS A 96 -8.66 -4.83 25.85
N THR A 97 -7.34 -4.70 25.84
CA THR A 97 -6.64 -3.86 26.80
C THR A 97 -6.30 -2.49 26.25
N ASN A 98 -6.21 -2.37 24.93
CA ASN A 98 -5.84 -1.11 24.27
C ASN A 98 -7.00 -0.63 23.42
N SER A 99 -7.78 0.30 23.92
CA SER A 99 -8.94 0.79 23.21
C SER A 99 -8.55 1.62 21.98
N PHE A 100 -9.40 1.58 21.00
CA PHE A 100 -9.25 2.37 19.76
C PHE A 100 -10.55 3.12 19.54
N ASP A 101 -10.46 4.45 19.58
CA ASP A 101 -11.65 5.29 19.37
C ASP A 101 -11.78 5.57 17.87
N ILE A 102 -12.74 4.94 17.22
CA ILE A 102 -12.91 5.07 15.78
C ILE A 102 -13.33 6.48 15.36
N THR A 103 -13.76 7.32 16.29
CA THR A 103 -14.16 8.69 15.97
C THR A 103 -13.02 9.68 16.07
N THR A 104 -11.97 9.37 16.81
CA THR A 104 -10.86 10.30 17.02
C THR A 104 -9.49 9.73 16.64
N ASP A 105 -9.29 8.42 16.75
CA ASP A 105 -8.01 7.82 16.45
C ASP A 105 -7.87 7.61 14.94
N SER A 106 -6.74 8.01 14.40
CA SER A 106 -6.53 7.89 12.96
C SER A 106 -5.76 6.62 12.62
N VAL A 107 -5.97 6.14 11.40
CA VAL A 107 -5.34 4.93 10.91
C VAL A 107 -4.04 5.29 10.23
N THR A 108 -2.95 4.68 10.66
CA THR A 108 -1.62 4.91 10.08
C THR A 108 -1.01 3.63 9.52
N THR A 109 -1.67 2.49 9.70
CA THR A 109 -1.21 1.21 9.18
C THR A 109 -2.41 0.27 9.07
N GLY A 110 -2.25 -0.80 8.32
CA GLY A 110 -3.27 -1.85 8.28
C GLY A 110 -3.43 -2.46 9.66
N MET A 111 -4.64 -2.72 10.07
CA MET A 111 -4.91 -3.21 11.43
C MET A 111 -6.18 -4.04 11.49
N THR A 112 -6.30 -4.79 12.58
CA THR A 112 -7.52 -5.50 12.92
C THR A 112 -8.05 -4.90 14.21
N LEU A 113 -9.30 -4.51 14.23
CA LEU A 113 -9.96 -4.02 15.43
C LEU A 113 -10.82 -5.12 16.01
N TYR A 114 -10.77 -5.26 17.33
CA TYR A 114 -11.48 -6.30 18.05
C TYR A 114 -12.63 -5.68 18.83
N ALA A 115 -13.81 -6.27 18.71
CA ALA A 115 -14.96 -5.80 19.45
C ALA A 115 -14.89 -6.27 20.90
N GLY A 116 -15.17 -5.37 21.83
CA GLY A 116 -15.29 -5.72 23.23
C GLY A 116 -16.74 -5.91 23.61
N TRP A 117 -16.99 -6.87 24.48
CA TRP A 117 -18.34 -7.21 24.89
C TRP A 117 -18.45 -7.30 26.41
N GLU A 118 -19.58 -6.87 26.91
CA GLU A 118 -19.90 -6.99 28.30
C GLU A 118 -21.22 -7.74 28.37
N LYS A 119 -21.32 -8.70 29.28
CA LYS A 119 -22.53 -9.50 29.38
C LYS A 119 -23.69 -8.63 29.83
N ALA A 120 -24.81 -8.70 29.13
CA ALA A 120 -26.01 -7.96 29.51
C ALA A 120 -26.74 -8.71 30.64
N ASP A 121 -27.30 -7.97 31.54
CA ASP A 121 -28.08 -8.56 32.64
C ASP A 121 -29.52 -8.85 32.25
#